data_fe99f836ec3329b60b8985b645aea812
#
_entry.id   fe99f836ec3329b60b8985b645aea812
#
_cell.length_a   1.000
_cell.length_b   1.000
_cell.length_c   1.000
_cell.angle_alpha   90.00
_cell.angle_beta   90.00
_cell.angle_gamma   90.00
#
_symmetry.space_group_name_H-M   'P 1'
#
loop_
_entity.id
_entity.type
_entity.pdbx_description
1 polymer ?
#
loop_
_entity_poly.entity_id
_entity_poly.type
_entity_poly.pdbx_seq_one_letter_code
_entity_poly.pdbx_strand_id
1 'polypeptide(L)'
;MKYQQINKSKCYCITLCRAANAITAYYDEGLQSTGMTTKQFSLLLHLSRLEEASTGELADYVNLERSTVTRNLKILVEQGWVYDKAEPGKRNHRYAVT
;
A
#
# COMPACT_ATOMS: atom_id res chain seq x y z
N MET A 1 -26.63 15.55 -22.52
CA MET A 1 -26.80 15.59 -21.09
C MET A 1 -26.02 14.51 -20.38
N LYS A 2 -26.29 13.23 -20.65
CA LYS A 2 -25.49 12.14 -20.06
C LYS A 2 -24.02 12.24 -20.45
N TYR A 3 -23.74 12.61 -21.68
CA TYR A 3 -22.36 12.77 -22.16
C TYR A 3 -21.62 13.86 -21.37
N GLN A 4 -22.27 14.97 -21.10
CA GLN A 4 -21.64 16.06 -20.34
C GLN A 4 -21.37 15.68 -18.90
N GLN A 5 -22.27 14.92 -18.26
CA GLN A 5 -22.07 14.41 -16.90
C GLN A 5 -20.92 13.41 -16.85
N ILE A 6 -20.85 12.49 -17.81
CA ILE A 6 -19.76 11.54 -17.90
C ILE A 6 -18.43 12.25 -18.12
N ASN A 7 -18.44 13.26 -18.98
CA ASN A 7 -17.23 14.03 -19.29
C ASN A 7 -16.73 14.80 -18.07
N LYS A 8 -17.65 15.42 -17.30
CA LYS A 8 -17.31 16.11 -16.05
C LYS A 8 -16.74 15.15 -15.02
N SER A 9 -17.38 13.98 -14.83
CA SER A 9 -16.88 12.95 -13.92
C SER A 9 -15.48 12.49 -14.32
N LYS A 10 -15.26 12.28 -15.60
CA LYS A 10 -13.95 11.90 -16.13
C LYS A 10 -12.89 12.97 -15.84
N CYS A 11 -13.27 14.24 -16.01
CA CYS A 11 -12.37 15.37 -15.75
C CYS A 11 -11.96 15.44 -14.28
N TYR A 12 -12.90 15.30 -13.35
CA TYR A 12 -12.60 15.29 -11.91
C TYR A 12 -11.75 14.07 -11.53
N CYS A 13 -12.04 12.90 -12.10
CA CYS A 13 -11.27 11.69 -11.85
C CYS A 13 -9.82 11.87 -12.30
N ILE A 14 -9.58 12.43 -13.48
CA ILE A 14 -8.24 12.68 -13.99
C ILE A 14 -7.51 13.68 -13.10
N THR A 15 -8.19 14.73 -12.66
CA THR A 15 -7.61 15.73 -11.78
C THR A 15 -7.19 15.12 -10.45
N LEU A 16 -8.05 14.28 -9.86
CA LEU A 16 -7.73 13.58 -8.61
C LEU A 16 -6.55 12.62 -8.81
N CYS A 17 -6.53 11.89 -9.92
CA CYS A 17 -5.43 10.97 -10.22
C CYS A 17 -4.11 11.73 -10.39
N ARG A 18 -4.12 12.88 -11.05
CA ARG A 18 -2.93 13.71 -11.21
C ARG A 18 -2.43 14.23 -9.87
N ALA A 19 -3.34 14.69 -9.01
CA ALA A 19 -2.98 15.16 -7.68
C ALA A 19 -2.40 14.02 -6.84
N ALA A 20 -3.03 12.85 -6.86
CA ALA A 20 -2.54 11.68 -6.14
C ALA A 20 -1.16 11.25 -6.64
N ASN A 21 -0.95 11.22 -7.95
CA ASN A 21 0.33 10.86 -8.54
C ASN A 21 1.42 11.87 -8.20
N ALA A 22 1.10 13.16 -8.19
CA ALA A 22 2.05 14.21 -7.82
C ALA A 22 2.48 14.07 -6.35
N ILE A 23 1.54 13.80 -5.46
CA ILE A 23 1.81 13.59 -4.04
C ILE A 23 2.66 12.32 -3.87
N THR A 24 2.31 11.24 -4.56
CA THR A 24 3.06 9.98 -4.51
C THR A 24 4.50 10.19 -4.97
N ALA A 25 4.69 10.90 -6.08
CA ALA A 25 6.04 11.19 -6.60
C ALA A 25 6.86 12.00 -5.60
N TYR A 26 6.24 12.97 -4.94
CA TYR A 26 6.88 13.79 -3.92
C TYR A 26 7.36 12.93 -2.75
N TYR A 27 6.51 12.04 -2.24
CA TYR A 27 6.87 11.14 -1.14
C TYR A 27 7.91 10.11 -1.57
N ASP A 28 7.79 9.57 -2.78
CA ASP A 28 8.78 8.61 -3.31
C ASP A 28 10.17 9.24 -3.37
N GLU A 29 10.25 10.50 -3.80
CA GLU A 29 11.52 11.23 -3.82
C GLU A 29 12.09 11.39 -2.41
N GLY A 30 11.26 11.75 -1.43
CA GLY A 30 11.67 11.88 -0.04
C GLY A 30 12.09 10.56 0.59
N LEU A 31 11.54 9.43 0.12
CA LEU A 31 11.85 8.10 0.64
C LEU A 31 13.00 7.41 -0.12
N GLN A 32 13.54 8.04 -1.13
CA GLN A 32 14.53 7.43 -2.02
C GLN A 32 15.75 6.86 -1.28
N SER A 33 16.21 7.56 -0.25
CA SER A 33 17.35 7.13 0.56
C SER A 33 17.07 5.85 1.36
N THR A 34 15.81 5.54 1.62
CA THR A 34 15.41 4.32 2.34
C THR A 34 15.23 3.12 1.44
N GLY A 35 15.15 3.33 0.12
CA GLY A 35 14.82 2.29 -0.85
C GLY A 35 13.36 1.89 -0.83
N MET A 36 12.50 2.66 -0.17
CA MET A 36 11.09 2.35 0.04
C MET A 36 10.22 3.24 -0.84
N THR A 37 9.14 2.68 -1.40
CA THR A 37 8.14 3.45 -2.13
C THR A 37 7.08 3.98 -1.16
N THR A 38 6.28 4.95 -1.63
CA THR A 38 5.18 5.49 -0.83
C THR A 38 4.18 4.41 -0.43
N LYS A 39 3.87 3.47 -1.33
CA LYS A 39 2.97 2.36 -1.02
C LYS A 39 3.53 1.46 0.08
N GLN A 40 4.81 1.14 0.01
CA GLN A 40 5.48 0.34 1.02
C GLN A 40 5.52 1.05 2.36
N PHE A 41 5.82 2.34 2.36
CA PHE A 41 5.81 3.16 3.58
C PHE A 41 4.40 3.21 4.19
N SER A 42 3.37 3.40 3.37
CA SER A 42 1.98 3.40 3.82
C SER A 42 1.59 2.08 4.47
N LEU A 43 1.96 0.96 3.85
CA LEU A 43 1.71 -0.37 4.43
C LEU A 43 2.42 -0.55 5.77
N LEU A 44 3.67 -0.13 5.83
CA LEU A 44 4.47 -0.22 7.07
C LEU A 44 3.83 0.60 8.19
N LEU A 45 3.42 1.82 7.89
CA LEU A 45 2.78 2.71 8.85
C LEU A 45 1.46 2.12 9.39
N HIS A 46 0.61 1.64 8.49
CA HIS A 46 -0.67 1.07 8.89
C HIS A 46 -0.50 -0.25 9.65
N LEU A 47 0.46 -1.07 9.23
CA LEU A 47 0.78 -2.30 9.95
C LEU A 47 1.28 -2.00 11.36
N SER A 48 2.09 -0.96 11.52
CA SER A 48 2.55 -0.50 12.83
C SER A 48 1.38 -0.11 13.73
N ARG A 49 0.36 0.54 13.18
CA ARG A 49 -0.84 0.92 13.93
C ARG A 49 -1.70 -0.27 14.34
N LEU A 50 -1.78 -1.28 13.48
CA LEU A 50 -2.55 -2.49 13.75
C LEU A 50 -1.81 -3.49 14.63
N GLU A 51 -0.52 -3.28 14.85
CA GLU A 51 0.42 -4.15 15.55
C GLU A 51 0.73 -5.41 14.76
N GLU A 52 -0.26 -6.15 14.31
CA GLU A 52 -0.11 -7.27 13.39
C GLU A 52 -1.34 -7.41 12.51
N ALA A 53 -1.18 -7.94 11.32
CA ALA A 53 -2.29 -8.14 10.40
C ALA A 53 -1.96 -9.22 9.37
N SER A 54 -3.01 -9.88 8.87
CA SER A 54 -2.91 -10.73 7.70
C SER A 54 -2.92 -9.85 6.44
N THR A 55 -2.57 -10.46 5.31
CA THR A 55 -2.62 -9.76 4.01
C THR A 55 -4.02 -9.21 3.73
N GLY A 56 -5.05 -10.02 4.00
CA GLY A 56 -6.44 -9.60 3.77
C GLY A 56 -6.87 -8.46 4.67
N GLU A 57 -6.54 -8.53 5.96
CA GLU A 57 -6.86 -7.46 6.91
C GLU A 57 -6.19 -6.15 6.51
N LEU A 58 -4.93 -6.22 6.13
CA LEU A 58 -4.18 -5.04 5.71
C LEU A 58 -4.72 -4.47 4.41
N ALA A 59 -5.05 -5.32 3.44
CA ALA A 59 -5.63 -4.90 2.16
C ALA A 59 -6.95 -4.15 2.37
N ASP A 60 -7.81 -4.65 3.24
CA ASP A 60 -9.07 -3.99 3.56
C ASP A 60 -8.83 -2.65 4.25
N TYR A 61 -7.89 -2.60 5.17
CA TYR A 61 -7.58 -1.39 5.94
C TYR A 61 -7.03 -0.27 5.05
N VAL A 62 -6.16 -0.61 4.11
CA VAL A 62 -5.53 0.39 3.22
C VAL A 62 -6.28 0.56 1.90
N ASN A 63 -7.34 -0.23 1.68
CA ASN A 63 -8.16 -0.19 0.48
C ASN A 63 -7.33 -0.44 -0.80
N LEU A 64 -6.49 -1.46 -0.75
CA LEU A 64 -5.69 -1.92 -1.89
C LEU A 64 -6.04 -3.37 -2.22
N GLU A 65 -5.71 -3.79 -3.43
CA GLU A 65 -5.87 -5.18 -3.83
C GLU A 65 -4.89 -6.09 -3.08
N ARG A 66 -5.34 -7.30 -2.75
CA ARG A 66 -4.51 -8.29 -2.05
C ARG A 66 -3.20 -8.57 -2.76
N SER A 67 -3.23 -8.68 -4.09
CA SER A 67 -2.04 -8.96 -4.88
C SER A 67 -0.99 -7.85 -4.72
N THR A 68 -1.44 -6.60 -4.68
CA THR A 68 -0.56 -5.45 -4.45
C THR A 68 0.05 -5.49 -3.06
N VAL A 69 -0.78 -5.76 -2.04
CA VAL A 69 -0.34 -5.84 -0.65
C VAL A 69 0.65 -7.00 -0.48
N THR A 70 0.34 -8.18 -1.03
CA THR A 70 1.20 -9.35 -0.95
C THR A 70 2.59 -9.08 -1.53
N ARG A 71 2.63 -8.45 -2.71
CA ARG A 71 3.88 -8.14 -3.39
C ARG A 71 4.72 -7.14 -2.59
N ASN A 72 4.10 -6.10 -2.07
CA ASN A 72 4.80 -5.09 -1.29
C ASN A 72 5.24 -5.61 0.08
N LEU A 73 4.43 -6.45 0.73
CA LEU A 73 4.82 -7.11 1.98
C LEU A 73 6.03 -8.01 1.78
N LYS A 74 6.07 -8.75 0.68
CA LYS A 74 7.21 -9.60 0.37
C LYS A 74 8.51 -8.79 0.28
N ILE A 75 8.47 -7.64 -0.38
CA ILE A 75 9.61 -6.74 -0.48
C ILE A 75 10.01 -6.23 0.90
N LEU A 76 9.05 -5.83 1.72
CA LEU A 76 9.32 -5.32 3.06
C LEU A 76 9.94 -6.40 3.96
N VAL A 77 9.50 -7.65 3.83
CA VAL A 77 10.09 -8.77 4.55
C VAL A 77 11.53 -9.00 4.11
N GLU A 78 11.78 -8.98 2.80
CA GLU A 78 13.13 -9.16 2.25
C GLU A 78 14.08 -8.06 2.71
N GLN A 79 13.58 -6.84 2.88
CA GLN A 79 14.37 -5.70 3.35
C GLN A 79 14.50 -5.64 4.87
N GLY A 80 13.82 -6.51 5.60
CA GLY A 80 13.91 -6.58 7.07
C GLY A 80 13.03 -5.60 7.83
N TRP A 81 12.12 -4.88 7.15
CA TRP A 81 11.20 -3.94 7.80
C TRP A 81 10.02 -4.61 8.48
N VAL A 82 9.65 -5.77 7.98
CA VAL A 82 8.47 -6.54 8.40
C VAL A 82 8.89 -7.99 8.55
N TYR A 83 8.29 -8.69 9.50
CA TYR A 83 8.48 -10.13 9.62
C TYR A 83 7.14 -10.85 9.61
N ASP A 84 7.17 -12.10 9.17
CA ASP A 84 6.01 -12.98 9.16
C ASP A 84 6.01 -13.79 10.44
N LYS A 85 4.96 -13.64 11.25
CA LYS A 85 4.84 -14.35 12.53
C LYS A 85 4.43 -15.81 12.39
N ALA A 86 3.97 -16.22 11.20
CA ALA A 86 3.55 -17.59 10.96
C ALA A 86 4.76 -18.53 10.92
N GLU A 87 4.58 -19.72 11.46
CA GLU A 87 5.58 -20.77 11.34
C GLU A 87 5.71 -21.23 9.87
N PRO A 88 6.90 -21.66 9.44
CA PRO A 88 7.07 -22.15 8.08
C PRO A 88 6.09 -23.27 7.75
N GLY A 89 5.40 -23.14 6.62
CA GLY A 89 4.44 -24.13 6.14
C GLY A 89 3.00 -23.94 6.60
N LYS A 90 2.72 -22.97 7.45
CA LYS A 90 1.35 -22.66 7.85
C LYS A 90 0.72 -21.61 6.91
N ARG A 91 -0.60 -21.72 6.69
CA ARG A 91 -1.34 -20.87 5.77
C ARG A 91 -1.71 -19.48 6.34
N ASN A 92 -1.78 -19.35 7.66
CA ASN A 92 -2.21 -18.13 8.31
C ASN A 92 -1.03 -17.21 8.57
N HIS A 93 -0.62 -16.51 7.54
CA HIS A 93 0.47 -15.53 7.65
C HIS A 93 -0.03 -14.27 8.33
N ARG A 94 0.67 -13.85 9.37
CA ARG A 94 0.46 -12.57 10.02
C ARG A 94 1.78 -11.81 10.06
N TYR A 95 1.71 -10.55 9.75
CA TYR A 95 2.88 -9.71 9.59
C TYR A 95 2.93 -8.65 10.68
N ALA A 96 4.12 -8.28 11.09
CA ALA A 96 4.36 -7.23 12.05
C ALA A 96 5.63 -6.48 11.70
N VAL A 97 5.73 -5.23 12.16
CA VAL A 97 6.92 -4.40 11.96
C VAL A 97 8.04 -4.89 12.87
N THR A 98 9.24 -4.94 12.35
CA THR A 98 10.43 -5.37 13.10
C THR A 98 10.85 -4.39 14.20
#